data_346ec42d7e221956873a24e14d01e1ef
#
_entry.id   346ec42d7e221956873a24e14d01e1ef
#
_cell.length_a   1.000
_cell.length_b   1.000
_cell.length_c   1.000
_cell.angle_alpha   90.00
_cell.angle_beta   90.00
_cell.angle_gamma   90.00
#
_symmetry.space_group_name_H-M   'P 1'
#
loop_
_entity.id
_entity.type
_entity.pdbx_description
1 polymer ?
#
loop_
_entity_poly.entity_id
_entity_poly.type
_entity_poly.pdbx_seq_one_letter_code
_entity_poly.pdbx_strand_id
1 'polypeptide(L)'
;MRTPGALAIAVLAIGGTLTGCAGSGGEGGGGAPPKRACTTTTPPSVSFSMDIQPIFNRSCALPTCHIGPVPAGGQDLTAGVAYSQSVNVPSTQEPRLKRVKPGFPDDSYMVRKLRGGPRISGAMMPLGCPAIPPPGGQCLGPDEIPAIVQWVTECALCTS
;
A
#
# COMPACT_ATOMS: atom_id res chain seq x y z
N MET A 1 -36.52 23.39 -53.20
CA MET A 1 -36.72 22.65 -51.97
C MET A 1 -35.42 21.90 -51.68
N ARG A 2 -34.66 22.35 -50.71
CA ARG A 2 -33.37 21.76 -50.29
C ARG A 2 -33.54 21.23 -48.89
N THR A 3 -33.34 19.91 -48.68
CA THR A 3 -33.32 19.24 -47.39
C THR A 3 -32.00 19.48 -46.69
N PRO A 4 -31.96 19.85 -45.40
CA PRO A 4 -30.71 19.91 -44.65
C PRO A 4 -30.29 18.51 -44.15
N GLY A 5 -29.03 18.14 -44.47
CA GLY A 5 -28.40 16.94 -43.98
C GLY A 5 -28.09 17.02 -42.47
N ALA A 6 -28.41 15.97 -41.75
CA ALA A 6 -28.08 15.80 -40.34
C ALA A 6 -26.60 15.47 -40.21
N LEU A 7 -25.89 16.32 -39.44
CA LEU A 7 -24.51 16.10 -39.05
C LEU A 7 -24.49 15.19 -37.82
N ALA A 8 -24.05 13.94 -37.99
CA ALA A 8 -23.85 13.02 -36.88
C ALA A 8 -22.53 13.35 -36.17
N ILE A 9 -22.62 13.84 -34.94
CA ILE A 9 -21.44 14.07 -34.07
C ILE A 9 -21.09 12.73 -33.42
N ALA A 10 -19.99 12.11 -33.86
CA ALA A 10 -19.42 10.95 -33.18
C ALA A 10 -18.74 11.41 -31.89
N VAL A 11 -19.31 11.06 -30.75
CA VAL A 11 -18.68 11.24 -29.44
C VAL A 11 -17.65 10.12 -29.26
N LEU A 12 -16.38 10.49 -29.37
CA LEU A 12 -15.27 9.61 -29.08
C LEU A 12 -15.14 9.51 -27.54
N ALA A 13 -15.61 8.38 -26.96
CA ALA A 13 -15.38 8.07 -25.56
C ALA A 13 -13.90 7.69 -25.38
N ILE A 14 -13.10 8.60 -24.86
CA ILE A 14 -11.73 8.32 -24.42
C ILE A 14 -11.85 7.55 -23.11
N GLY A 15 -11.80 6.23 -23.18
CA GLY A 15 -11.68 5.35 -22.05
C GLY A 15 -10.29 5.52 -21.43
N GLY A 16 -10.18 6.33 -20.37
CA GLY A 16 -8.99 6.41 -19.55
C GLY A 16 -8.82 5.09 -18.80
N THR A 17 -7.86 4.27 -19.19
CA THR A 17 -7.42 3.12 -18.40
C THR A 17 -6.65 3.64 -17.19
N LEU A 18 -7.28 3.60 -16.02
CA LEU A 18 -6.61 3.80 -14.74
C LEU A 18 -5.64 2.64 -14.52
N THR A 19 -4.36 2.89 -14.78
CA THR A 19 -3.29 1.95 -14.49
C THR A 19 -3.00 1.99 -13.00
N GLY A 20 -3.80 1.28 -12.23
CA GLY A 20 -3.58 1.06 -10.81
C GLY A 20 -2.96 -0.31 -10.58
N CYS A 21 -1.91 -0.38 -9.78
CA CYS A 21 -1.32 -1.60 -9.24
C CYS A 21 -0.81 -2.63 -10.29
N ALA A 22 0.28 -2.35 -10.98
CA ALA A 22 1.02 -3.34 -11.73
C ALA A 22 1.80 -4.29 -10.79
N GLY A 23 1.26 -5.47 -10.53
CA GLY A 23 1.90 -6.54 -9.77
C GLY A 23 1.61 -7.89 -10.40
N SER A 24 2.61 -8.48 -11.07
CA SER A 24 2.53 -9.82 -11.65
C SER A 24 2.46 -10.87 -10.53
N GLY A 25 1.41 -11.68 -10.52
CA GLY A 25 1.33 -12.88 -9.71
C GLY A 25 2.30 -13.94 -10.22
N GLY A 26 3.28 -14.32 -9.39
CA GLY A 26 4.14 -15.50 -9.61
C GLY A 26 3.70 -16.62 -8.68
N GLU A 27 3.20 -17.72 -9.23
CA GLU A 27 2.98 -18.98 -8.51
C GLU A 27 4.30 -19.71 -8.32
N GLY A 28 4.63 -20.07 -7.08
CA GLY A 28 5.76 -20.91 -6.73
C GLY A 28 5.40 -21.82 -5.57
N GLY A 29 5.27 -23.12 -5.84
CA GLY A 29 4.86 -24.14 -4.88
C GLY A 29 5.89 -24.46 -3.80
N GLY A 30 5.40 -24.80 -2.60
CA GLY A 30 6.18 -25.32 -1.48
C GLY A 30 5.30 -25.36 -0.22
N GLY A 31 5.05 -26.55 0.33
CA GLY A 31 4.12 -26.82 1.42
C GLY A 31 4.33 -25.91 2.64
N ALA A 32 3.27 -25.22 3.01
CA ALA A 32 3.21 -24.32 4.15
C ALA A 32 1.97 -24.64 5.00
N PRO A 33 1.99 -24.30 6.33
CA PRO A 33 0.84 -24.48 7.22
C PRO A 33 -0.42 -23.84 6.66
N PRO A 34 -1.63 -24.20 7.16
CA PRO A 34 -2.88 -23.82 6.52
C PRO A 34 -2.91 -22.32 6.31
N LYS A 35 -2.72 -21.92 5.07
CA LYS A 35 -2.91 -20.55 4.63
C LYS A 35 -4.36 -20.25 4.94
N ARG A 36 -4.64 -19.24 5.75
CA ARG A 36 -5.87 -18.49 5.54
C ARG A 36 -5.77 -18.02 4.09
N ALA A 37 -6.41 -18.77 3.20
CA ALA A 37 -6.48 -18.35 1.83
C ALA A 37 -7.10 -16.96 1.87
N CYS A 38 -6.38 -15.97 1.35
CA CYS A 38 -6.92 -14.65 1.14
C CYS A 38 -7.94 -14.72 -0.01
N THR A 39 -9.02 -15.40 0.21
CA THR A 39 -10.20 -15.47 -0.64
C THR A 39 -11.25 -14.58 0.03
N THR A 40 -11.25 -13.31 -0.32
CA THR A 40 -12.33 -12.42 0.10
C THR A 40 -13.48 -12.58 -0.88
N THR A 41 -14.57 -13.14 -0.39
CA THR A 41 -15.88 -13.15 -1.10
C THR A 41 -16.61 -11.81 -0.92
N THR A 42 -16.11 -10.95 -0.05
CA THR A 42 -16.67 -9.63 0.25
C THR A 42 -15.71 -8.55 -0.28
N PRO A 43 -16.21 -7.50 -0.92
CA PRO A 43 -15.39 -6.36 -1.29
C PRO A 43 -14.66 -5.80 -0.05
N PRO A 44 -13.38 -5.42 -0.17
CA PRO A 44 -12.65 -4.84 0.94
C PRO A 44 -13.28 -3.53 1.37
N SER A 45 -13.27 -3.26 2.66
CA SER A 45 -13.76 -2.00 3.23
C SER A 45 -12.73 -0.87 3.14
N VAL A 46 -11.46 -1.24 2.93
CA VAL A 46 -10.33 -0.30 2.81
C VAL A 46 -9.66 -0.45 1.45
N SER A 47 -9.63 0.64 0.69
CA SER A 47 -8.97 0.74 -0.61
C SER A 47 -7.51 1.12 -0.46
N PHE A 48 -6.61 0.43 -1.18
CA PHE A 48 -5.21 0.83 -1.17
C PHE A 48 -5.01 2.24 -1.74
N SER A 49 -5.60 2.53 -2.89
CA SER A 49 -5.39 3.80 -3.58
C SER A 49 -6.11 4.97 -2.92
N MET A 50 -7.30 4.73 -2.36
CA MET A 50 -8.14 5.79 -1.79
C MET A 50 -7.83 6.07 -0.32
N ASP A 51 -7.46 5.03 0.45
CA ASP A 51 -7.30 5.15 1.90
C ASP A 51 -5.84 5.03 2.34
N ILE A 52 -5.09 4.07 1.80
CA ILE A 52 -3.73 3.77 2.28
C ILE A 52 -2.67 4.64 1.62
N GLN A 53 -2.71 4.78 0.28
CA GLN A 53 -1.72 5.57 -0.43
C GLN A 53 -1.68 7.05 0.01
N PRO A 54 -2.81 7.73 0.28
CA PRO A 54 -2.80 9.07 0.85
C PRO A 54 -2.08 9.16 2.22
N ILE A 55 -2.24 8.14 3.07
CA ILE A 55 -1.50 8.05 4.33
C ILE A 55 0.01 7.97 4.06
N PHE A 56 0.42 7.09 3.14
CA PHE A 56 1.83 6.96 2.77
C PHE A 56 2.41 8.26 2.23
N ASN A 57 1.68 8.95 1.34
CA ASN A 57 2.15 10.18 0.71
C ASN A 57 2.47 11.29 1.72
N ARG A 58 1.66 11.44 2.78
CA ARG A 58 1.86 12.53 3.74
C ARG A 58 2.72 12.16 4.96
N SER A 59 2.90 10.88 5.26
CA SER A 59 3.54 10.46 6.51
C SER A 59 4.76 9.55 6.33
N CYS A 60 4.95 8.98 5.14
CA CYS A 60 5.98 7.96 4.89
C CYS A 60 6.84 8.25 3.66
N ALA A 61 6.21 8.56 2.53
CA ALA A 61 6.85 8.84 1.25
C ALA A 61 7.39 10.28 1.23
N LEU A 62 8.30 10.58 2.12
CA LEU A 62 8.90 11.90 2.29
C LEU A 62 10.37 11.88 1.84
N PRO A 63 10.93 13.03 1.41
CA PRO A 63 12.36 13.16 1.16
C PRO A 63 13.18 12.64 2.35
N THR A 64 14.24 11.90 2.10
CA THR A 64 15.10 11.23 3.11
C THR A 64 14.43 10.08 3.90
N CYS A 65 13.15 9.80 3.65
CA CYS A 65 12.43 8.69 4.26
C CYS A 65 12.22 7.56 3.24
N HIS A 66 11.00 7.38 2.75
CA HIS A 66 10.65 6.26 1.87
C HIS A 66 10.37 6.69 0.42
N ILE A 67 11.21 7.59 -0.11
CA ILE A 67 11.25 7.95 -1.54
C ILE A 67 12.68 8.19 -2.00
N GLY A 68 12.88 8.23 -3.32
CA GLY A 68 14.16 8.56 -3.95
C GLY A 68 15.02 7.35 -4.29
N PRO A 69 16.27 7.58 -4.74
CA PRO A 69 17.12 6.53 -5.27
C PRO A 69 17.59 5.52 -4.21
N VAL A 70 17.60 5.91 -2.93
CA VAL A 70 17.97 5.06 -1.80
C VAL A 70 16.97 5.25 -0.67
N PRO A 71 15.75 4.72 -0.80
CA PRO A 71 14.73 4.88 0.22
C PRO A 71 15.08 4.09 1.48
N ALA A 72 14.66 4.59 2.64
CA ALA A 72 14.91 3.94 3.92
C ALA A 72 14.42 2.49 3.93
N GLY A 73 15.29 1.57 4.37
CA GLY A 73 14.99 0.13 4.34
C GLY A 73 14.79 -0.44 2.93
N GLY A 74 15.24 0.26 1.89
CA GLY A 74 15.05 -0.14 0.49
C GLY A 74 13.58 -0.20 0.08
N GLN A 75 12.69 0.56 0.74
CA GLN A 75 11.25 0.53 0.50
C GLN A 75 10.77 1.89 0.00
N ASP A 76 10.46 1.98 -1.29
CA ASP A 76 9.81 3.15 -1.87
C ASP A 76 8.29 3.07 -1.64
N LEU A 77 7.73 4.12 -1.04
CA LEU A 77 6.30 4.23 -0.75
C LEU A 77 5.59 5.27 -1.62
N THR A 78 6.24 5.70 -2.69
CA THR A 78 5.65 6.61 -3.69
C THR A 78 4.45 5.96 -4.38
N ALA A 79 3.47 6.76 -4.75
CA ALA A 79 2.33 6.29 -5.53
C ALA A 79 2.77 5.59 -6.82
N GLY A 80 2.10 4.49 -7.15
CA GLY A 80 2.42 3.63 -8.29
C GLY A 80 3.43 2.51 -8.02
N VAL A 81 4.30 2.65 -7.00
CA VAL A 81 5.27 1.60 -6.64
C VAL A 81 5.09 1.05 -5.23
N ALA A 82 4.48 1.81 -4.33
CA ALA A 82 4.33 1.47 -2.92
C ALA A 82 3.73 0.07 -2.68
N TYR A 83 2.72 -0.30 -3.44
CA TYR A 83 2.07 -1.60 -3.33
C TYR A 83 3.05 -2.75 -3.61
N SER A 84 3.69 -2.73 -4.78
CA SER A 84 4.64 -3.77 -5.21
C SER A 84 5.90 -3.81 -4.33
N GLN A 85 6.29 -2.68 -3.74
CA GLN A 85 7.40 -2.58 -2.81
C GLN A 85 7.05 -3.07 -1.38
N SER A 86 5.77 -3.24 -1.07
CA SER A 86 5.30 -3.58 0.27
C SER A 86 4.75 -5.00 0.37
N VAL A 87 3.82 -5.38 -0.51
CA VAL A 87 3.02 -6.60 -0.37
C VAL A 87 3.82 -7.84 -0.79
N ASN A 88 3.91 -8.81 0.10
CA ASN A 88 4.68 -10.05 -0.05
C ASN A 88 6.21 -9.88 -0.22
N VAL A 89 6.73 -8.67 -0.09
CA VAL A 89 8.18 -8.39 -0.18
C VAL A 89 8.85 -8.70 1.17
N PRO A 90 9.97 -9.44 1.21
CA PRO A 90 10.74 -9.64 2.44
C PRO A 90 11.21 -8.31 3.02
N SER A 91 11.15 -8.16 4.34
CA SER A 91 11.76 -7.01 5.01
C SER A 91 13.28 -7.12 4.97
N THR A 92 13.96 -6.03 4.66
CA THR A 92 15.43 -5.98 4.71
C THR A 92 15.97 -5.97 6.14
N GLN A 93 15.19 -5.47 7.10
CA GLN A 93 15.56 -5.38 8.51
C GLN A 93 15.23 -6.65 9.30
N GLU A 94 14.19 -7.39 8.91
CA GLU A 94 13.81 -8.68 9.49
C GLU A 94 13.40 -9.63 8.34
N PRO A 95 14.36 -10.29 7.69
CA PRO A 95 14.10 -11.08 6.47
C PRO A 95 13.14 -12.26 6.65
N ARG A 96 12.89 -12.68 7.88
CA ARG A 96 11.89 -13.71 8.21
C ARG A 96 10.46 -13.22 8.08
N LEU A 97 10.28 -11.90 8.05
CA LEU A 97 8.97 -11.26 7.90
C LEU A 97 8.83 -10.64 6.52
N LYS A 98 7.60 -10.57 6.05
CA LYS A 98 7.24 -9.72 4.91
C LYS A 98 7.01 -8.29 5.39
N ARG A 99 7.29 -7.31 4.52
CA ARG A 99 6.90 -5.92 4.79
C ARG A 99 5.41 -5.83 5.07
N VAL A 100 4.61 -6.40 4.18
CA VAL A 100 3.17 -6.66 4.36
C VAL A 100 2.89 -8.10 4.00
N LYS A 101 2.34 -8.87 4.94
CA LYS A 101 1.87 -10.24 4.74
C LYS A 101 0.35 -10.24 4.68
N PRO A 102 -0.27 -10.40 3.50
CA PRO A 102 -1.72 -10.34 3.35
C PRO A 102 -2.47 -11.27 4.31
N GLY A 103 -3.47 -10.75 5.01
CA GLY A 103 -4.25 -11.48 6.01
C GLY A 103 -3.58 -11.65 7.38
N PHE A 104 -2.32 -11.20 7.56
CA PHE A 104 -1.55 -11.43 8.78
C PHE A 104 -0.89 -10.14 9.28
N PRO A 105 -1.64 -9.21 9.88
CA PRO A 105 -1.09 -7.92 10.33
C PRO A 105 0.04 -8.08 11.35
N ASP A 106 -0.05 -9.02 12.30
CA ASP A 106 0.97 -9.22 13.32
C ASP A 106 2.28 -9.84 12.77
N ASP A 107 2.22 -10.50 11.60
CA ASP A 107 3.38 -11.00 10.86
C ASP A 107 3.86 -10.01 9.77
N SER A 108 3.25 -8.83 9.70
CA SER A 108 3.64 -7.76 8.78
C SER A 108 4.60 -6.81 9.48
N TYR A 109 5.83 -6.72 8.94
CA TYR A 109 6.87 -5.90 9.56
C TYR A 109 6.48 -4.40 9.60
N MET A 110 5.80 -3.91 8.57
CA MET A 110 5.25 -2.56 8.54
C MET A 110 4.32 -2.30 9.75
N VAL A 111 3.39 -3.20 10.03
CA VAL A 111 2.48 -3.06 11.18
C VAL A 111 3.25 -3.04 12.50
N ARG A 112 4.29 -3.88 12.63
CA ARG A 112 5.16 -3.86 13.83
C ARG A 112 5.89 -2.54 13.98
N LYS A 113 6.40 -1.99 12.89
CA LYS A 113 7.07 -0.67 12.87
C LYS A 113 6.12 0.45 13.29
N LEU A 114 4.86 0.39 12.90
CA LEU A 114 3.84 1.38 13.26
C LEU A 114 3.40 1.27 14.73
N ARG A 115 3.32 0.06 15.28
CA ARG A 115 2.83 -0.20 16.64
C ARG A 115 3.94 -0.23 17.71
N GLY A 116 5.21 -0.24 17.31
CA GLY A 116 6.30 -0.45 18.24
C GLY A 116 6.37 -1.87 18.80
N GLY A 117 5.97 -2.84 17.99
CA GLY A 117 5.93 -4.24 18.38
C GLY A 117 7.31 -4.87 18.63
N PRO A 118 7.36 -6.11 19.14
CA PRO A 118 8.62 -6.79 19.40
C PRO A 118 9.39 -7.07 18.10
N ARG A 119 10.71 -7.09 18.23
CA ARG A 119 11.63 -7.43 17.12
C ARG A 119 11.53 -6.46 15.93
N ILE A 120 11.42 -5.16 16.19
CA ILE A 120 11.70 -4.14 15.21
C ILE A 120 13.17 -3.72 15.30
N SER A 121 13.80 -3.46 14.17
CA SER A 121 15.13 -2.83 14.09
C SER A 121 14.99 -1.32 14.07
N GLY A 122 15.69 -0.64 14.96
CA GLY A 122 15.61 0.82 15.10
C GLY A 122 14.27 1.31 15.68
N ALA A 123 13.92 2.54 15.38
CA ALA A 123 12.74 3.20 15.94
C ALA A 123 11.42 2.79 15.30
N MET A 124 10.33 3.11 15.98
CA MET A 124 8.97 3.11 15.41
C MET A 124 8.86 4.07 14.23
N MET A 125 7.84 3.87 13.40
CA MET A 125 7.53 4.74 12.27
C MET A 125 6.11 5.34 12.40
N PRO A 126 5.90 6.57 11.92
CA PRO A 126 6.91 7.50 11.40
C PRO A 126 7.91 7.94 12.46
N LEU A 127 9.16 8.17 12.04
CA LEU A 127 10.24 8.52 12.96
C LEU A 127 9.93 9.81 13.73
N GLY A 128 10.08 9.78 15.05
CA GLY A 128 9.83 10.92 15.94
C GLY A 128 8.40 11.01 16.46
N CYS A 129 7.45 10.37 15.81
CA CYS A 129 6.05 10.39 16.22
C CYS A 129 5.80 9.60 17.52
N PRO A 130 4.81 10.02 18.33
CA PRO A 130 3.89 11.15 18.09
C PRO A 130 4.45 12.52 18.50
N ALA A 131 5.63 12.58 19.11
CA ALA A 131 6.15 13.82 19.72
C ALA A 131 6.63 14.84 18.68
N ILE A 132 7.29 14.37 17.61
CA ILE A 132 7.89 15.23 16.58
C ILE A 132 7.54 14.66 15.20
N PRO A 133 6.73 15.38 14.40
CA PRO A 133 6.45 14.95 13.02
C PRO A 133 7.73 14.92 12.17
N PRO A 134 7.84 14.01 11.20
CA PRO A 134 8.96 13.99 10.27
C PRO A 134 8.97 15.28 9.42
N PRO A 135 10.15 15.78 9.01
CA PRO A 135 10.25 16.99 8.19
C PRO A 135 9.42 16.88 6.90
N GLY A 136 8.52 17.85 6.69
CA GLY A 136 7.62 17.88 5.54
C GLY A 136 6.46 16.90 5.59
N GLY A 137 6.27 16.20 6.70
CA GLY A 137 5.21 15.20 6.86
C GLY A 137 4.41 15.38 8.14
N GLN A 138 3.59 14.36 8.43
CA GLN A 138 2.69 14.34 9.57
C GLN A 138 2.83 13.02 10.35
N CYS A 139 2.57 13.07 11.63
CA CYS A 139 2.34 11.84 12.40
C CYS A 139 0.99 11.23 12.01
N LEU A 140 0.88 9.91 12.17
CA LEU A 140 -0.37 9.21 11.89
C LEU A 140 -1.46 9.63 12.89
N GLY A 141 -2.65 9.88 12.37
CA GLY A 141 -3.84 10.08 13.16
C GLY A 141 -4.32 8.80 13.85
N PRO A 142 -5.28 8.92 14.79
CA PRO A 142 -5.74 7.79 15.60
C PRO A 142 -6.36 6.65 14.77
N ASP A 143 -6.96 6.95 13.63
CA ASP A 143 -7.65 5.97 12.79
C ASP A 143 -6.77 5.38 11.68
N GLU A 144 -5.57 5.93 11.45
CA GLU A 144 -4.75 5.56 10.29
C GLU A 144 -3.96 4.27 10.48
N ILE A 145 -3.46 4.00 11.70
CA ILE A 145 -2.88 2.69 12.00
C ILE A 145 -3.96 1.61 11.95
N PRO A 146 -5.16 1.78 12.55
CA PRO A 146 -6.29 0.89 12.34
C PRO A 146 -6.64 0.64 10.88
N ALA A 147 -6.69 1.68 10.03
CA ALA A 147 -6.98 1.53 8.60
C ALA A 147 -5.92 0.68 7.87
N ILE A 148 -4.63 0.92 8.13
CA ILE A 148 -3.55 0.10 7.57
C ILE A 148 -3.67 -1.36 8.03
N VAL A 149 -3.97 -1.58 9.30
CA VAL A 149 -4.16 -2.94 9.85
C VAL A 149 -5.36 -3.63 9.22
N GLN A 150 -6.47 -2.92 9.04
CA GLN A 150 -7.66 -3.44 8.38
C GLN A 150 -7.37 -3.82 6.93
N TRP A 151 -6.71 -2.96 6.17
CA TRP A 151 -6.27 -3.28 4.82
C TRP A 151 -5.42 -4.56 4.76
N VAL A 152 -4.45 -4.71 5.66
CA VAL A 152 -3.64 -5.94 5.73
C VAL A 152 -4.49 -7.15 6.08
N THR A 153 -5.44 -7.00 7.02
CA THR A 153 -6.37 -8.07 7.44
C THR A 153 -7.28 -8.52 6.30
N GLU A 154 -7.70 -7.58 5.45
CA GLU A 154 -8.48 -7.80 4.23
C GLU A 154 -7.62 -8.24 3.05
N CYS A 155 -6.49 -8.88 3.35
CA CYS A 155 -5.57 -9.45 2.36
C CYS A 155 -4.74 -8.44 1.56
N ALA A 156 -4.65 -7.20 2.03
CA ALA A 156 -3.85 -6.15 1.42
C ALA A 156 -4.11 -6.04 -0.10
N LEU A 157 -5.38 -6.00 -0.50
CA LEU A 157 -5.76 -5.97 -1.91
C LEU A 157 -5.40 -4.63 -2.54
N CYS A 158 -5.01 -4.69 -3.82
CA CYS A 158 -4.78 -3.52 -4.64
C CYS A 158 -6.11 -3.09 -5.26
N THR A 159 -6.86 -2.28 -4.53
CA THR A 159 -8.16 -1.74 -4.99
C THR A 159 -8.02 -0.25 -5.25
N SER A 160 -8.64 0.18 -6.33
CA SER A 160 -8.79 1.57 -6.76
C SER A 160 -10.19 2.09 -6.42
#